data_f8f00561b0f602ce4abffe969b101961
#
_entry.id   f8f00561b0f602ce4abffe969b101961
#
_cell.length_a   1.000
_cell.length_b   1.000
_cell.length_c   1.000
_cell.angle_alpha   90.00
_cell.angle_beta   90.00
_cell.angle_gamma   90.00
#
_symmetry.space_group_name_H-M   'P 1'
#
loop_
_entity.id
_entity.type
_entity.pdbx_description
1 polymer ?
#
loop_
_entity_poly.entity_id
_entity_poly.type
_entity_poly.pdbx_seq_one_letter_code
_entity_poly.pdbx_strand_id
1 'polypeptide(L)'
;MAFLATALPPIAWVVVFFLAPLAIVWAYSFGQNQGLTEVDISGTFANYARALQPLYLGIFAKSIFVAGLTTLLCLVIGFPVALAIVFASERWRAWILLLIMLPFWTNLLIRTYALIAVLRTQGYANFTLEWLWNQSSWLMTLVGLEPLGQFTPLQLLYNNFAVVAGLVYVHLPFMVLPLYAALDRLDRSLIEASLDLGAGHIRTLFLIVVPLALPGIISGIIITFVPALGAYLTPDLLGGPDSQMIANVIERQFKKANDWPFGAALSFLLMYATFAAIALRAYLSRGKPAADGHGI
;
A
#
# COMPACT_ATOMS: atom_id res chain seq x y z
N MET A 1 3.71 26.06 -34.06
CA MET A 1 2.51 25.36 -34.55
C MET A 1 2.67 23.83 -34.48
N ALA A 2 3.79 23.24 -34.87
CA ALA A 2 4.00 21.78 -34.81
C ALA A 2 3.81 21.17 -33.39
N PHE A 3 4.31 21.84 -32.35
CA PHE A 3 4.16 21.39 -30.95
C PHE A 3 2.69 21.28 -30.52
N LEU A 4 1.86 22.28 -30.86
CA LEU A 4 0.42 22.24 -30.56
C LEU A 4 -0.29 21.12 -31.33
N ALA A 5 0.05 20.88 -32.58
CA ALA A 5 -0.55 19.82 -33.38
C ALA A 5 -0.21 18.41 -32.86
N THR A 6 0.99 18.20 -32.30
CA THR A 6 1.39 16.93 -31.71
C THR A 6 0.90 16.73 -30.27
N ALA A 7 0.73 17.83 -29.49
CA ALA A 7 0.26 17.74 -28.11
C ALA A 7 -1.28 17.68 -28.01
N LEU A 8 -2.01 18.20 -28.97
CA LEU A 8 -3.48 18.31 -28.93
C LEU A 8 -4.21 16.95 -28.91
N PRO A 9 -3.84 15.92 -29.70
CA PRO A 9 -4.50 14.63 -29.65
C PRO A 9 -4.39 13.92 -28.29
N PRO A 10 -3.21 13.80 -27.65
CA PRO A 10 -3.11 13.16 -26.34
C PRO A 10 -3.79 13.99 -25.23
N ILE A 11 -3.76 15.33 -25.30
CA ILE A 11 -4.47 16.19 -24.36
C ILE A 11 -6.00 16.01 -24.52
N ALA A 12 -6.52 16.04 -25.74
CA ALA A 12 -7.93 15.82 -26.01
C ALA A 12 -8.39 14.43 -25.52
N TRP A 13 -7.57 13.39 -25.69
CA TRP A 13 -7.84 12.06 -25.19
C TRP A 13 -7.97 12.07 -23.65
N VAL A 14 -7.02 12.65 -22.92
CA VAL A 14 -7.07 12.76 -21.46
C VAL A 14 -8.28 13.56 -21.00
N VAL A 15 -8.59 14.67 -21.64
CA VAL A 15 -9.76 15.50 -21.29
C VAL A 15 -11.06 14.71 -21.48
N VAL A 16 -11.26 14.07 -22.62
CA VAL A 16 -12.52 13.38 -22.94
C VAL A 16 -12.69 12.09 -22.13
N PHE A 17 -11.65 11.28 -22.01
CA PHE A 17 -11.78 9.94 -21.41
C PHE A 17 -11.42 9.89 -19.92
N PHE A 18 -10.76 10.89 -19.37
CA PHE A 18 -10.40 10.94 -17.96
C PHE A 18 -11.08 12.10 -17.22
N LEU A 19 -10.92 13.35 -17.68
CA LEU A 19 -11.45 14.50 -16.96
C LEU A 19 -12.97 14.63 -17.08
N ALA A 20 -13.58 14.34 -18.24
CA ALA A 20 -15.02 14.45 -18.40
C ALA A 20 -15.79 13.43 -17.52
N PRO A 21 -15.47 12.11 -17.50
CA PRO A 21 -16.09 11.18 -16.55
C PRO A 21 -15.87 11.57 -15.10
N LEU A 22 -14.66 12.03 -14.74
CA LEU A 22 -14.36 12.49 -13.39
C LEU A 22 -15.22 13.71 -12.99
N ALA A 23 -15.41 14.66 -13.91
CA ALA A 23 -16.25 15.83 -13.69
C ALA A 23 -17.74 15.44 -13.52
N ILE A 24 -18.22 14.45 -14.27
CA ILE A 24 -19.58 13.92 -14.11
C ILE A 24 -19.77 13.31 -12.71
N VAL A 25 -18.84 12.44 -12.27
CA VAL A 25 -18.89 11.85 -10.94
C VAL A 25 -18.76 12.94 -9.85
N TRP A 26 -17.93 13.97 -10.11
CA TRP A 26 -17.84 15.12 -9.21
C TRP A 26 -19.17 15.89 -9.11
N ALA A 27 -19.85 16.14 -10.23
CA ALA A 27 -21.16 16.76 -10.22
C ALA A 27 -22.20 15.90 -9.45
N TYR A 28 -22.15 14.58 -9.60
CA TYR A 28 -23.03 13.67 -8.86
C TYR A 28 -22.82 13.75 -7.35
N SER A 29 -21.63 14.09 -6.87
CA SER A 29 -21.36 14.22 -5.43
C SER A 29 -22.22 15.31 -4.76
N PHE A 30 -22.71 16.27 -5.52
CA PHE A 30 -23.63 17.33 -5.09
C PHE A 30 -25.10 17.05 -5.45
N GLY A 31 -25.40 15.83 -5.92
CA GLY A 31 -26.74 15.41 -6.28
C GLY A 31 -27.50 14.74 -5.13
N GLN A 32 -28.76 14.43 -5.40
CA GLN A 32 -29.62 13.62 -4.54
C GLN A 32 -30.28 12.53 -5.38
N ASN A 33 -30.49 11.34 -4.78
CA ASN A 33 -31.25 10.29 -5.43
C ASN A 33 -32.74 10.66 -5.46
N GLN A 34 -33.32 10.70 -6.65
CA GLN A 34 -34.76 10.73 -6.86
C GLN A 34 -35.22 9.35 -7.33
N GLY A 35 -35.61 8.48 -6.39
CA GLY A 35 -35.99 7.09 -6.71
C GLY A 35 -34.78 6.13 -6.78
N LEU A 36 -34.91 5.06 -7.58
CA LEU A 36 -33.91 3.97 -7.64
C LEU A 36 -32.80 4.21 -8.68
N THR A 37 -33.02 5.05 -9.67
CA THR A 37 -32.11 5.21 -10.83
C THR A 37 -31.86 6.65 -11.28
N GLU A 38 -32.60 7.62 -10.75
CA GLU A 38 -32.48 9.03 -11.14
C GLU A 38 -31.67 9.81 -10.11
N VAL A 39 -30.67 10.54 -10.58
CA VAL A 39 -29.86 11.44 -9.77
C VAL A 39 -30.18 12.86 -10.20
N ASP A 40 -30.74 13.65 -9.28
CA ASP A 40 -30.91 15.07 -9.47
C ASP A 40 -29.70 15.84 -8.95
N ILE A 41 -29.08 16.67 -9.81
CA ILE A 41 -27.92 17.48 -9.45
C ILE A 41 -28.42 18.80 -8.84
N SER A 42 -28.81 18.75 -7.58
CA SER A 42 -29.39 19.86 -6.83
C SER A 42 -28.35 20.83 -6.22
N GLY A 43 -27.05 20.55 -6.37
CA GLY A 43 -26.00 21.37 -5.78
C GLY A 43 -25.90 21.30 -4.26
N THR A 44 -26.37 20.20 -3.65
CA THR A 44 -26.43 20.04 -2.19
C THR A 44 -25.10 19.55 -1.60
N PHE A 45 -24.79 20.00 -0.39
CA PHE A 45 -23.67 19.48 0.42
C PHE A 45 -24.08 18.39 1.41
N ALA A 46 -25.34 17.89 1.35
CA ALA A 46 -25.87 16.91 2.29
C ALA A 46 -25.04 15.61 2.32
N ASN A 47 -24.54 15.14 1.16
CA ASN A 47 -23.68 13.96 1.08
C ASN A 47 -22.36 14.15 1.80
N TYR A 48 -21.74 15.32 1.69
CA TYR A 48 -20.52 15.66 2.40
C TYR A 48 -20.76 15.77 3.91
N ALA A 49 -21.88 16.37 4.34
CA ALA A 49 -22.26 16.41 5.75
C ALA A 49 -22.51 15.01 6.31
N ARG A 50 -23.14 14.11 5.52
CA ARG A 50 -23.33 12.70 5.88
C ARG A 50 -22.00 11.97 5.98
N ALA A 51 -21.06 12.22 5.08
CA ALA A 51 -19.72 11.61 5.10
C ALA A 51 -18.87 12.01 6.31
N LEU A 52 -19.15 13.18 6.91
CA LEU A 52 -18.50 13.66 8.13
C LEU A 52 -19.12 13.12 9.42
N GLN A 53 -20.13 12.23 9.34
CA GLN A 53 -20.66 11.56 10.53
C GLN A 53 -19.59 10.66 11.19
N PRO A 54 -19.65 10.47 12.51
CA PRO A 54 -18.65 9.71 13.27
C PRO A 54 -18.39 8.29 12.73
N LEU A 55 -19.42 7.63 12.20
CA LEU A 55 -19.31 6.32 11.58
C LEU A 55 -18.32 6.32 10.40
N TYR A 56 -18.50 7.23 9.45
CA TYR A 56 -17.65 7.28 8.25
C TYR A 56 -16.27 7.81 8.56
N LEU A 57 -16.16 8.80 9.47
CA LEU A 57 -14.86 9.29 9.95
C LEU A 57 -14.06 8.18 10.63
N GLY A 58 -14.72 7.30 11.41
CA GLY A 58 -14.07 6.13 12.00
C GLY A 58 -13.53 5.16 10.95
N ILE A 59 -14.30 4.92 9.87
CA ILE A 59 -13.86 4.07 8.76
C ILE A 59 -12.71 4.73 7.98
N PHE A 60 -12.75 6.04 7.76
CA PHE A 60 -11.64 6.80 7.15
C PHE A 60 -10.37 6.69 7.98
N ALA A 61 -10.45 6.95 9.28
CA ALA A 61 -9.30 6.86 10.19
C ALA A 61 -8.71 5.45 10.21
N LYS A 62 -9.55 4.43 10.24
CA LYS A 62 -9.14 3.03 10.17
C LYS A 62 -8.44 2.72 8.83
N SER A 63 -8.99 3.20 7.71
CA SER A 63 -8.40 2.98 6.39
C SER A 63 -7.02 3.61 6.28
N ILE A 64 -6.85 4.83 6.81
CA ILE A 64 -5.55 5.51 6.89
C ILE A 64 -4.59 4.72 7.77
N PHE A 65 -5.04 4.21 8.91
CA PHE A 65 -4.22 3.39 9.81
C PHE A 65 -3.76 2.09 9.13
N VAL A 66 -4.68 1.35 8.50
CA VAL A 66 -4.38 0.09 7.80
C VAL A 66 -3.43 0.32 6.64
N ALA A 67 -3.68 1.36 5.81
CA ALA A 67 -2.79 1.72 4.71
C ALA A 67 -1.40 2.18 5.22
N GLY A 68 -1.35 2.95 6.30
CA GLY A 68 -0.12 3.38 6.96
C GLY A 68 0.69 2.20 7.51
N LEU A 69 0.02 1.29 8.22
CA LEU A 69 0.63 0.07 8.76
C LEU A 69 1.17 -0.82 7.64
N THR A 70 0.37 -1.01 6.57
CA THR A 70 0.80 -1.74 5.38
C THR A 70 2.05 -1.12 4.77
N THR A 71 2.07 0.19 4.59
CA THR A 71 3.21 0.93 4.02
C THR A 71 4.44 0.81 4.90
N LEU A 72 4.29 0.91 6.23
CA LEU A 72 5.38 0.73 7.17
C LEU A 72 5.96 -0.69 7.10
N LEU A 73 5.11 -1.71 7.09
CA LEU A 73 5.54 -3.11 6.96
C LEU A 73 6.22 -3.36 5.60
N CYS A 74 5.68 -2.81 4.50
CA CYS A 74 6.33 -2.86 3.20
C CYS A 74 7.71 -2.19 3.22
N LEU A 75 7.89 -1.07 3.95
CA LEU A 75 9.18 -0.40 4.10
C LEU A 75 10.16 -1.26 4.91
N VAL A 76 9.72 -1.77 6.06
CA VAL A 76 10.55 -2.61 6.94
C VAL A 76 11.03 -3.88 6.25
N ILE A 77 10.16 -4.51 5.46
CA ILE A 77 10.52 -5.72 4.70
C ILE A 77 11.25 -5.35 3.40
N GLY A 78 10.77 -4.34 2.69
CA GLY A 78 11.27 -3.95 1.37
C GLY A 78 12.67 -3.31 1.41
N PHE A 79 13.02 -2.59 2.48
CA PHE A 79 14.32 -1.94 2.59
C PHE A 79 15.48 -2.96 2.69
N PRO A 80 15.45 -3.98 3.57
CA PRO A 80 16.44 -5.05 3.56
C PRO A 80 16.48 -5.82 2.24
N VAL A 81 15.32 -6.08 1.62
CA VAL A 81 15.26 -6.76 0.32
C VAL A 81 15.91 -5.91 -0.77
N ALA A 82 15.65 -4.61 -0.82
CA ALA A 82 16.28 -3.69 -1.77
C ALA A 82 17.81 -3.62 -1.57
N LEU A 83 18.28 -3.60 -0.31
CA LEU A 83 19.71 -3.69 0.01
C LEU A 83 20.31 -5.01 -0.51
N ALA A 84 19.64 -6.14 -0.24
CA ALA A 84 20.10 -7.46 -0.71
C ALA A 84 20.23 -7.49 -2.24
N ILE A 85 19.33 -6.85 -2.98
CA ILE A 85 19.38 -6.75 -4.45
C ILE A 85 20.63 -5.94 -4.88
N VAL A 86 20.90 -4.78 -4.25
CA VAL A 86 22.01 -3.89 -4.61
C VAL A 86 23.36 -4.54 -4.35
N PHE A 87 23.48 -5.29 -3.26
CA PHE A 87 24.73 -5.98 -2.90
C PHE A 87 24.87 -7.38 -3.52
N ALA A 88 23.82 -7.89 -4.18
CA ALA A 88 23.88 -9.18 -4.89
C ALA A 88 24.75 -9.07 -6.16
N SER A 89 25.32 -10.22 -6.58
CA SER A 89 25.96 -10.32 -7.90
C SER A 89 24.92 -10.11 -9.01
N GLU A 90 25.36 -9.66 -10.21
CA GLU A 90 24.47 -9.33 -11.33
C GLU A 90 23.47 -10.45 -11.66
N ARG A 91 23.94 -11.71 -11.61
CA ARG A 91 23.09 -12.87 -11.86
C ARG A 91 21.98 -13.01 -10.82
N TRP A 92 22.29 -12.88 -9.53
CA TRP A 92 21.31 -12.99 -8.44
C TRP A 92 20.40 -11.78 -8.37
N ARG A 93 20.91 -10.59 -8.69
CA ARG A 93 20.11 -9.35 -8.79
C ARG A 93 18.93 -9.53 -9.76
N ALA A 94 19.21 -10.04 -10.96
CA ALA A 94 18.17 -10.29 -11.96
C ALA A 94 17.12 -11.29 -11.47
N TRP A 95 17.53 -12.37 -10.83
CA TRP A 95 16.61 -13.38 -10.29
C TRP A 95 15.76 -12.86 -9.14
N ILE A 96 16.32 -12.08 -8.20
CA ILE A 96 15.57 -11.52 -7.07
C ILE A 96 14.54 -10.50 -7.59
N LEU A 97 14.91 -9.62 -8.51
CA LEU A 97 13.98 -8.69 -9.15
C LEU A 97 12.85 -9.44 -9.86
N LEU A 98 13.17 -10.47 -10.62
CA LEU A 98 12.17 -11.29 -11.29
C LEU A 98 11.22 -11.95 -10.29
N LEU A 99 11.72 -12.53 -9.19
CA LEU A 99 10.90 -13.16 -8.15
C LEU A 99 9.95 -12.17 -7.47
N ILE A 100 10.39 -10.92 -7.24
CA ILE A 100 9.55 -9.87 -6.64
C ILE A 100 8.47 -9.43 -7.63
N MET A 101 8.78 -9.39 -8.94
CA MET A 101 7.83 -8.97 -9.97
C MET A 101 6.90 -10.09 -10.43
N LEU A 102 7.27 -11.36 -10.25
CA LEU A 102 6.50 -12.51 -10.71
C LEU A 102 5.06 -12.54 -10.18
N PRO A 103 4.78 -12.25 -8.88
CA PRO A 103 3.40 -12.15 -8.40
C PRO A 103 2.59 -11.08 -9.13
N PHE A 104 3.23 -10.05 -9.65
CA PHE A 104 2.57 -8.94 -10.33
C PHE A 104 1.93 -9.35 -11.66
N TRP A 105 2.45 -10.37 -12.32
CA TRP A 105 1.91 -10.91 -13.57
C TRP A 105 0.67 -11.78 -13.37
N THR A 106 0.37 -12.16 -12.12
CA THR A 106 -0.83 -12.92 -11.80
C THR A 106 -2.00 -11.98 -11.47
N ASN A 107 -3.22 -12.41 -11.81
CA ASN A 107 -4.43 -11.65 -11.48
C ASN A 107 -4.58 -11.48 -9.96
N LEU A 108 -5.00 -10.28 -9.53
CA LEU A 108 -5.19 -9.95 -8.10
C LEU A 108 -6.19 -10.90 -7.40
N LEU A 109 -7.28 -11.30 -8.08
CA LEU A 109 -8.25 -12.24 -7.54
C LEU A 109 -7.61 -13.60 -7.23
N ILE A 110 -6.85 -14.16 -8.19
CA ILE A 110 -6.17 -15.45 -8.01
C ILE A 110 -5.20 -15.38 -6.83
N ARG A 111 -4.43 -14.30 -6.70
CA ARG A 111 -3.53 -14.07 -5.57
C ARG A 111 -4.28 -14.03 -4.23
N THR A 112 -5.41 -13.34 -4.20
CA THR A 112 -6.22 -13.22 -2.97
C THR A 112 -6.84 -14.56 -2.58
N TYR A 113 -7.35 -15.34 -3.55
CA TYR A 113 -7.83 -16.70 -3.28
C TYR A 113 -6.72 -17.65 -2.83
N ALA A 114 -5.50 -17.52 -3.36
CA ALA A 114 -4.36 -18.27 -2.87
C ALA A 114 -4.04 -17.93 -1.40
N LEU A 115 -4.13 -16.64 -1.02
CA LEU A 115 -3.98 -16.22 0.37
C LEU A 115 -5.08 -16.77 1.28
N ILE A 116 -6.33 -16.84 0.81
CA ILE A 116 -7.42 -17.51 1.54
C ILE A 116 -7.08 -18.98 1.79
N ALA A 117 -6.59 -19.68 0.78
CA ALA A 117 -6.19 -21.09 0.94
C ALA A 117 -5.04 -21.28 1.95
N VAL A 118 -4.13 -20.31 2.04
CA VAL A 118 -3.03 -20.32 3.01
C VAL A 118 -3.50 -19.99 4.42
N LEU A 119 -4.34 -18.94 4.58
CA LEU A 119 -4.69 -18.36 5.88
C LEU A 119 -5.92 -19.00 6.55
N ARG A 120 -6.73 -19.81 5.83
CA ARG A 120 -7.90 -20.49 6.42
C ARG A 120 -7.50 -21.38 7.60
N THR A 121 -8.43 -21.68 8.50
CA THR A 121 -8.19 -22.46 9.72
C THR A 121 -7.56 -23.84 9.45
N GLN A 122 -7.96 -24.51 8.37
CA GLN A 122 -7.33 -25.75 7.87
C GLN A 122 -6.47 -25.45 6.65
N GLY A 123 -5.71 -24.35 6.68
CA GLY A 123 -4.86 -23.89 5.60
C GLY A 123 -3.39 -24.22 5.83
N TYR A 124 -2.58 -23.96 4.80
CA TYR A 124 -1.14 -24.28 4.82
C TYR A 124 -0.41 -23.56 5.95
N ALA A 125 -0.81 -22.36 6.36
CA ALA A 125 -0.19 -21.62 7.46
C ALA A 125 -0.36 -22.37 8.80
N ASN A 126 -1.60 -22.77 9.14
CA ASN A 126 -1.86 -23.53 10.36
C ASN A 126 -1.22 -24.92 10.32
N PHE A 127 -1.24 -25.59 9.17
CA PHE A 127 -0.54 -26.87 9.01
C PHE A 127 0.96 -26.74 9.28
N THR A 128 1.61 -25.69 8.74
CA THR A 128 3.03 -25.44 8.97
C THR A 128 3.32 -25.10 10.44
N LEU A 129 2.45 -24.31 11.08
CA LEU A 129 2.57 -23.97 12.50
C LEU A 129 2.39 -25.21 13.39
N GLU A 130 1.42 -26.07 13.09
CA GLU A 130 1.20 -27.34 13.80
C GLU A 130 2.41 -28.27 13.67
N TRP A 131 2.98 -28.38 12.46
CA TRP A 131 4.20 -29.15 12.25
C TRP A 131 5.37 -28.61 13.08
N LEU A 132 5.61 -27.30 13.09
CA LEU A 132 6.64 -26.65 13.90
C LEU A 132 6.39 -26.85 15.40
N TRP A 133 5.13 -26.76 15.84
CA TRP A 133 4.73 -26.99 17.22
C TRP A 133 5.03 -28.43 17.67
N ASN A 134 4.69 -29.39 16.84
CA ASN A 134 4.95 -30.80 17.13
C ASN A 134 6.45 -31.09 17.15
N GLN A 135 7.25 -30.49 16.26
CA GLN A 135 8.70 -30.62 16.29
C GLN A 135 9.31 -29.99 17.55
N SER A 136 8.83 -28.81 17.97
CA SER A 136 9.30 -28.16 19.20
C SER A 136 8.93 -28.98 20.45
N SER A 137 7.73 -29.59 20.48
CA SER A 137 7.27 -30.47 21.54
C SER A 137 8.16 -31.73 21.63
N TRP A 138 8.51 -32.31 20.48
CA TRP A 138 9.43 -33.45 20.42
C TRP A 138 10.85 -33.10 20.94
N LEU A 139 11.38 -31.94 20.58
CA LEU A 139 12.66 -31.44 21.09
C LEU A 139 12.64 -31.21 22.60
N MET A 140 11.54 -30.70 23.16
CA MET A 140 11.38 -30.54 24.60
C MET A 140 11.41 -31.86 25.34
N THR A 141 10.75 -32.89 24.84
CA THR A 141 10.81 -34.26 25.43
C THR A 141 12.22 -34.84 25.42
N LEU A 142 13.02 -34.56 24.40
CA LEU A 142 14.43 -35.00 24.33
C LEU A 142 15.30 -34.35 25.43
N VAL A 143 14.99 -33.12 25.83
CA VAL A 143 15.70 -32.38 26.88
C VAL A 143 15.13 -32.66 28.28
N GLY A 144 14.11 -33.56 28.40
CA GLY A 144 13.49 -33.92 29.67
C GLY A 144 12.46 -32.88 30.18
N LEU A 145 11.97 -31.99 29.30
CA LEU A 145 10.90 -31.05 29.60
C LEU A 145 9.54 -31.65 29.21
N GLU A 146 8.47 -31.18 29.89
CA GLU A 146 7.11 -31.57 29.53
C GLU A 146 6.78 -31.18 28.07
N PRO A 147 6.11 -32.03 27.28
CA PRO A 147 5.71 -31.71 25.91
C PRO A 147 4.69 -30.55 25.92
N LEU A 148 4.76 -29.75 24.87
CA LEU A 148 3.73 -28.73 24.63
C LEU A 148 2.36 -29.42 24.43
N GLY A 149 1.29 -28.82 24.97
CA GLY A 149 -0.07 -29.33 24.78
C GLY A 149 -0.50 -29.39 23.31
N GLN A 150 -1.74 -29.79 23.06
CA GLN A 150 -2.28 -29.85 21.70
C GLN A 150 -2.27 -28.47 21.02
N PHE A 151 -1.86 -28.42 19.75
CA PHE A 151 -1.92 -27.20 18.94
C PHE A 151 -3.38 -26.82 18.67
N THR A 152 -3.74 -25.57 18.97
CA THR A 152 -5.04 -25.01 18.60
C THR A 152 -4.85 -24.15 17.33
N PRO A 153 -5.55 -24.45 16.22
CA PRO A 153 -5.40 -23.67 14.98
C PRO A 153 -5.76 -22.19 15.19
N LEU A 154 -4.92 -21.32 14.67
CA LEU A 154 -5.10 -19.88 14.75
C LEU A 154 -6.14 -19.40 13.74
N GLN A 155 -6.97 -18.45 14.13
CA GLN A 155 -7.93 -17.83 13.23
C GLN A 155 -7.25 -16.68 12.48
N LEU A 156 -6.49 -17.03 11.42
CA LEU A 156 -5.69 -16.08 10.63
C LEU A 156 -6.50 -15.36 9.54
N LEU A 157 -7.68 -15.88 9.16
CA LEU A 157 -8.53 -15.34 8.10
C LEU A 157 -9.73 -14.57 8.70
N TYR A 158 -10.34 -13.68 7.90
CA TYR A 158 -11.49 -12.83 8.25
C TYR A 158 -11.25 -11.88 9.41
N ASN A 159 -10.05 -11.29 9.45
CA ASN A 159 -9.66 -10.31 10.46
C ASN A 159 -8.73 -9.22 9.88
N ASN A 160 -8.40 -8.22 10.70
CA ASN A 160 -7.51 -7.12 10.27
C ASN A 160 -6.09 -7.60 9.93
N PHE A 161 -5.61 -8.68 10.57
CA PHE A 161 -4.30 -9.26 10.25
C PHE A 161 -4.27 -9.79 8.82
N ALA A 162 -5.29 -10.56 8.40
CA ALA A 162 -5.38 -11.08 7.03
C ALA A 162 -5.40 -9.95 6.00
N VAL A 163 -6.14 -8.86 6.28
CA VAL A 163 -6.18 -7.68 5.41
C VAL A 163 -4.79 -7.06 5.27
N VAL A 164 -4.11 -6.77 6.38
CA VAL A 164 -2.78 -6.16 6.37
C VAL A 164 -1.78 -7.07 5.67
N ALA A 165 -1.76 -8.38 5.98
CA ALA A 165 -0.87 -9.36 5.35
C ALA A 165 -1.10 -9.43 3.83
N GLY A 166 -2.37 -9.45 3.40
CA GLY A 166 -2.74 -9.44 1.99
C GLY A 166 -2.32 -8.14 1.28
N LEU A 167 -2.55 -7.00 1.92
CA LEU A 167 -2.12 -5.70 1.37
C LEU A 167 -0.60 -5.59 1.28
N VAL A 168 0.14 -6.06 2.29
CA VAL A 168 1.62 -6.09 2.25
C VAL A 168 2.09 -6.95 1.09
N TYR A 169 1.56 -8.16 0.94
CA TYR A 169 1.91 -9.04 -0.17
C TYR A 169 1.68 -8.39 -1.55
N VAL A 170 0.56 -7.72 -1.72
CA VAL A 170 0.20 -7.06 -2.99
C VAL A 170 1.08 -5.84 -3.27
N HIS A 171 1.39 -5.04 -2.23
CA HIS A 171 2.05 -3.74 -2.40
C HIS A 171 3.57 -3.76 -2.19
N LEU A 172 4.15 -4.88 -1.71
CA LEU A 172 5.59 -5.01 -1.47
C LEU A 172 6.45 -4.64 -2.70
N PRO A 173 6.14 -5.07 -3.94
CA PRO A 173 6.91 -4.69 -5.13
C PRO A 173 6.94 -3.17 -5.37
N PHE A 174 5.83 -2.47 -5.09
CA PHE A 174 5.74 -1.02 -5.23
C PHE A 174 6.66 -0.27 -4.28
N MET A 175 6.97 -0.85 -3.12
CA MET A 175 7.94 -0.30 -2.17
C MET A 175 9.37 -0.64 -2.57
N VAL A 176 9.64 -1.89 -2.96
CA VAL A 176 11.00 -2.39 -3.24
C VAL A 176 11.61 -1.70 -4.45
N LEU A 177 10.84 -1.47 -5.53
CA LEU A 177 11.39 -0.91 -6.77
C LEU A 177 11.96 0.52 -6.62
N PRO A 178 11.24 1.50 -6.02
CA PRO A 178 11.81 2.83 -5.79
C PRO A 178 12.97 2.81 -4.81
N LEU A 179 12.94 1.94 -3.79
CA LEU A 179 14.04 1.76 -2.86
C LEU A 179 15.28 1.23 -3.57
N TYR A 180 15.11 0.17 -4.37
CA TYR A 180 16.20 -0.38 -5.18
C TYR A 180 16.79 0.68 -6.11
N ALA A 181 15.96 1.42 -6.85
CA ALA A 181 16.41 2.44 -7.79
C ALA A 181 17.19 3.59 -7.10
N ALA A 182 16.84 3.92 -5.87
CA ALA A 182 17.57 4.93 -5.10
C ALA A 182 18.89 4.37 -4.54
N LEU A 183 18.85 3.15 -3.99
CA LEU A 183 20.03 2.50 -3.42
C LEU A 183 21.08 2.09 -4.47
N ASP A 184 20.66 1.73 -5.69
CA ASP A 184 21.55 1.34 -6.78
C ASP A 184 22.37 2.54 -7.32
N ARG A 185 21.88 3.76 -7.10
CA ARG A 185 22.57 5.01 -7.47
C ARG A 185 23.54 5.53 -6.40
N LEU A 186 23.59 4.88 -5.24
CA LEU A 186 24.49 5.31 -4.17
C LEU A 186 25.94 5.02 -4.52
N ASP A 187 26.79 6.02 -4.31
CA ASP A 187 28.22 5.85 -4.43
C ASP A 187 28.75 4.97 -3.28
N ARG A 188 29.25 3.80 -3.63
CA ARG A 188 29.78 2.83 -2.66
C ARG A 188 30.99 3.38 -1.90
N SER A 189 31.75 4.32 -2.50
CA SER A 189 32.88 4.96 -1.84
C SER A 189 32.49 5.66 -0.53
N LEU A 190 31.27 6.20 -0.43
CA LEU A 190 30.77 6.83 0.80
C LEU A 190 30.56 5.80 1.93
N ILE A 191 30.16 4.58 1.57
CA ILE A 191 30.00 3.49 2.53
C ILE A 191 31.37 3.02 3.00
N GLU A 192 32.31 2.81 2.06
CA GLU A 192 33.70 2.41 2.35
C GLU A 192 34.40 3.44 3.21
N ALA A 193 34.36 4.73 2.85
CA ALA A 193 34.92 5.81 3.64
C ALA A 193 34.37 5.88 5.08
N SER A 194 33.07 5.61 5.27
CA SER A 194 32.47 5.55 6.61
C SER A 194 33.04 4.41 7.44
N LEU A 195 33.23 3.24 6.83
CA LEU A 195 33.82 2.08 7.49
C LEU A 195 35.29 2.32 7.84
N ASP A 196 36.04 2.94 6.94
CA ASP A 196 37.46 3.30 7.14
C ASP A 196 37.66 4.31 8.29
N LEU A 197 36.67 5.20 8.49
CA LEU A 197 36.60 6.11 9.63
C LEU A 197 36.18 5.44 10.95
N GLY A 198 36.01 4.11 10.96
CA GLY A 198 35.66 3.32 12.15
C GLY A 198 34.16 3.28 12.48
N ALA A 199 33.28 3.71 11.58
CA ALA A 199 31.85 3.54 11.78
C ALA A 199 31.45 2.06 11.60
N GLY A 200 30.65 1.53 12.53
CA GLY A 200 30.08 0.18 12.37
C GLY A 200 28.99 0.16 11.28
N HIS A 201 28.72 -1.02 10.69
CA HIS A 201 27.75 -1.20 9.61
C HIS A 201 26.35 -0.62 9.90
N ILE A 202 25.85 -0.77 11.14
CA ILE A 202 24.55 -0.22 11.55
C ILE A 202 24.60 1.32 11.55
N ARG A 203 25.68 1.91 12.03
CA ARG A 203 25.86 3.36 12.05
C ARG A 203 25.96 3.93 10.63
N THR A 204 26.70 3.28 9.76
CA THR A 204 26.78 3.63 8.32
C THR A 204 25.41 3.53 7.65
N LEU A 205 24.62 2.49 7.95
CA LEU A 205 23.29 2.32 7.42
C LEU A 205 22.39 3.53 7.77
N PHE A 206 22.30 3.90 9.05
CA PHE A 206 21.39 4.96 9.49
C PHE A 206 21.89 6.37 9.23
N LEU A 207 23.21 6.62 9.21
CA LEU A 207 23.76 7.96 9.03
C LEU A 207 24.09 8.30 7.58
N ILE A 208 24.29 7.31 6.71
CA ILE A 208 24.68 7.53 5.31
C ILE A 208 23.64 6.93 4.35
N VAL A 209 23.42 5.63 4.42
CA VAL A 209 22.57 4.94 3.43
C VAL A 209 21.12 5.40 3.50
N VAL A 210 20.51 5.42 4.69
CA VAL A 210 19.10 5.84 4.85
C VAL A 210 18.87 7.29 4.44
N PRO A 211 19.68 8.28 4.85
CA PRO A 211 19.51 9.67 4.42
C PRO A 211 19.68 9.85 2.90
N LEU A 212 20.62 9.19 2.28
CA LEU A 212 20.82 9.24 0.83
C LEU A 212 19.71 8.51 0.06
N ALA A 213 19.13 7.46 0.64
CA ALA A 213 17.99 6.74 0.07
C ALA A 213 16.65 7.43 0.32
N LEU A 214 16.57 8.53 1.06
CA LEU A 214 15.32 9.23 1.39
C LEU A 214 14.43 9.54 0.18
N PRO A 215 14.94 9.97 -0.99
CA PRO A 215 14.08 10.18 -2.16
C PRO A 215 13.35 8.90 -2.60
N GLY A 216 14.04 7.76 -2.54
CA GLY A 216 13.47 6.44 -2.85
C GLY A 216 12.47 5.97 -1.79
N ILE A 217 12.81 6.12 -0.51
CA ILE A 217 11.92 5.81 0.62
C ILE A 217 10.61 6.57 0.48
N ILE A 218 10.71 7.84 0.23
CA ILE A 218 9.57 8.74 0.10
C ILE A 218 8.70 8.39 -1.11
N SER A 219 9.32 8.10 -2.25
CA SER A 219 8.61 7.67 -3.46
C SER A 219 7.91 6.33 -3.23
N GLY A 220 8.60 5.38 -2.59
CA GLY A 220 8.05 4.09 -2.20
C GLY A 220 6.84 4.22 -1.26
N ILE A 221 6.92 5.10 -0.25
CA ILE A 221 5.80 5.38 0.66
C ILE A 221 4.58 5.88 -0.12
N ILE A 222 4.73 6.85 -1.01
CA ILE A 222 3.61 7.42 -1.76
C ILE A 222 2.99 6.36 -2.68
N ILE A 223 3.81 5.66 -3.46
CA ILE A 223 3.37 4.67 -4.45
C ILE A 223 2.73 3.45 -3.77
N THR A 224 3.08 3.16 -2.52
CA THR A 224 2.49 2.08 -1.72
C THR A 224 1.23 2.54 -0.97
N PHE A 225 1.29 3.69 -0.29
CA PHE A 225 0.22 4.17 0.58
C PHE A 225 -1.06 4.52 -0.18
N VAL A 226 -0.93 5.24 -1.31
CA VAL A 226 -2.12 5.73 -2.05
C VAL A 226 -2.95 4.59 -2.61
N PRO A 227 -2.39 3.58 -3.31
CA PRO A 227 -3.17 2.43 -3.75
C PRO A 227 -3.66 1.55 -2.60
N ALA A 228 -2.88 1.40 -1.51
CA ALA A 228 -3.32 0.64 -0.34
C ALA A 228 -4.54 1.28 0.33
N LEU A 229 -4.61 2.61 0.40
CA LEU A 229 -5.76 3.34 0.93
C LEU A 229 -7.03 3.14 0.09
N GLY A 230 -6.88 3.04 -1.25
CA GLY A 230 -7.96 2.77 -2.20
C GLY A 230 -8.27 1.28 -2.43
N ALA A 231 -7.58 0.38 -1.75
CA ALA A 231 -7.80 -1.06 -1.93
C ALA A 231 -9.15 -1.50 -1.36
N TYR A 232 -9.97 -2.15 -2.17
CA TYR A 232 -11.27 -2.69 -1.73
C TYR A 232 -11.33 -4.23 -1.78
N LEU A 233 -10.71 -4.84 -2.78
CA LEU A 233 -10.83 -6.28 -3.04
C LEU A 233 -10.18 -7.13 -1.93
N THR A 234 -8.98 -6.77 -1.51
CA THR A 234 -8.24 -7.50 -0.47
C THR A 234 -8.97 -7.43 0.88
N PRO A 235 -9.41 -6.26 1.37
CA PRO A 235 -10.23 -6.19 2.58
C PRO A 235 -11.59 -6.87 2.45
N ASP A 236 -12.21 -6.88 1.27
CA ASP A 236 -13.51 -7.53 1.05
C ASP A 236 -13.42 -9.06 1.14
N LEU A 237 -12.36 -9.65 0.62
CA LEU A 237 -12.17 -11.11 0.56
C LEU A 237 -11.46 -11.69 1.80
N LEU A 238 -10.48 -10.99 2.37
CA LEU A 238 -9.67 -11.47 3.50
C LEU A 238 -10.16 -10.95 4.85
N GLY A 239 -10.89 -9.84 4.86
CA GLY A 239 -11.37 -9.19 6.06
C GLY A 239 -12.67 -9.76 6.59
N GLY A 240 -12.92 -9.54 7.89
CA GLY A 240 -14.20 -9.77 8.54
C GLY A 240 -15.11 -8.52 8.49
N PRO A 241 -16.28 -8.59 9.14
CA PRO A 241 -17.23 -7.47 9.19
C PRO A 241 -16.60 -6.18 9.71
N ASP A 242 -15.71 -6.30 10.69
CA ASP A 242 -15.01 -5.17 11.30
C ASP A 242 -13.74 -4.73 10.52
N SER A 243 -13.40 -5.39 9.42
CA SER A 243 -12.17 -5.12 8.67
C SER A 243 -12.38 -4.27 7.43
N GLN A 244 -13.57 -3.66 7.29
CA GLN A 244 -13.91 -2.85 6.14
C GLN A 244 -13.10 -1.56 6.10
N MET A 245 -12.67 -1.19 4.89
CA MET A 245 -12.02 0.07 4.56
C MET A 245 -12.98 0.99 3.81
N ILE A 246 -12.61 2.26 3.70
CA ILE A 246 -13.47 3.26 3.05
C ILE A 246 -13.77 2.91 1.59
N ALA A 247 -12.82 2.30 0.88
CA ALA A 247 -13.02 1.84 -0.49
C ALA A 247 -14.11 0.75 -0.62
N ASN A 248 -14.25 -0.13 0.40
CA ASN A 248 -15.35 -1.10 0.44
C ASN A 248 -16.72 -0.40 0.63
N VAL A 249 -16.76 0.65 1.44
CA VAL A 249 -17.99 1.44 1.62
C VAL A 249 -18.36 2.13 0.31
N ILE A 250 -17.40 2.77 -0.35
CA ILE A 250 -17.60 3.43 -1.65
C ILE A 250 -18.16 2.41 -2.67
N GLU A 251 -17.52 1.27 -2.81
CA GLU A 251 -17.95 0.21 -3.73
C GLU A 251 -19.39 -0.23 -3.45
N ARG A 252 -19.75 -0.41 -2.17
CA ARG A 252 -21.11 -0.78 -1.78
C ARG A 252 -22.15 0.28 -2.07
N GLN A 253 -21.81 1.58 -1.96
CA GLN A 253 -22.72 2.67 -2.33
C GLN A 253 -23.05 2.61 -3.82
N PHE A 254 -22.04 2.39 -4.68
CA PHE A 254 -22.26 2.29 -6.12
C PHE A 254 -22.98 1.00 -6.56
N LYS A 255 -22.61 -0.17 -6.00
CA LYS A 255 -23.08 -1.46 -6.51
C LYS A 255 -24.29 -2.05 -5.79
N LYS A 256 -24.44 -1.80 -4.47
CA LYS A 256 -25.47 -2.43 -3.65
C LYS A 256 -26.54 -1.46 -3.22
N ALA A 257 -26.16 -0.29 -2.70
CA ALA A 257 -27.10 0.71 -2.22
C ALA A 257 -27.68 1.58 -3.34
N ASN A 258 -27.04 1.58 -4.52
CA ASN A 258 -27.39 2.45 -5.66
C ASN A 258 -27.40 3.95 -5.30
N ASP A 259 -26.66 4.31 -4.23
CA ASP A 259 -26.50 5.69 -3.75
C ASP A 259 -25.27 6.33 -4.39
N TRP A 260 -25.37 6.61 -5.68
CA TRP A 260 -24.30 7.17 -6.50
C TRP A 260 -23.81 8.53 -6.02
N PRO A 261 -24.70 9.47 -5.61
CA PRO A 261 -24.28 10.75 -5.08
C PRO A 261 -23.43 10.64 -3.82
N PHE A 262 -23.83 9.77 -2.89
CA PHE A 262 -23.06 9.56 -1.67
C PHE A 262 -21.74 8.81 -1.92
N GLY A 263 -21.76 7.78 -2.78
CA GLY A 263 -20.55 7.08 -3.21
C GLY A 263 -19.53 8.04 -3.86
N ALA A 264 -20.01 8.95 -4.72
CA ALA A 264 -19.20 9.99 -5.34
C ALA A 264 -18.62 10.96 -4.29
N ALA A 265 -19.42 11.42 -3.34
CA ALA A 265 -18.96 12.33 -2.27
C ALA A 265 -17.84 11.68 -1.42
N LEU A 266 -18.00 10.40 -1.03
CA LEU A 266 -16.97 9.66 -0.30
C LEU A 266 -15.69 9.50 -1.12
N SER A 267 -15.80 9.23 -2.43
CA SER A 267 -14.67 9.09 -3.34
C SER A 267 -13.88 10.40 -3.46
N PHE A 268 -14.58 11.53 -3.60
CA PHE A 268 -13.93 12.83 -3.68
C PHE A 268 -13.34 13.27 -2.35
N LEU A 269 -13.96 12.97 -1.21
CA LEU A 269 -13.34 13.20 0.10
C LEU A 269 -12.04 12.42 0.26
N LEU A 270 -12.01 11.15 -0.15
CA LEU A 270 -10.79 10.34 -0.13
C LEU A 270 -9.71 10.93 -1.03
N MET A 271 -10.08 11.37 -2.23
CA MET A 271 -9.18 12.03 -3.17
C MET A 271 -8.63 13.34 -2.60
N TYR A 272 -9.49 14.22 -2.05
CA TYR A 272 -9.08 15.49 -1.45
C TYR A 272 -8.16 15.28 -0.25
N ALA A 273 -8.45 14.31 0.63
CA ALA A 273 -7.59 13.97 1.76
C ALA A 273 -6.20 13.50 1.29
N THR A 274 -6.15 12.68 0.24
CA THR A 274 -4.89 12.19 -0.35
C THR A 274 -4.09 13.33 -0.96
N PHE A 275 -4.72 14.19 -1.77
CA PHE A 275 -4.05 15.36 -2.36
C PHE A 275 -3.60 16.36 -1.32
N ALA A 276 -4.41 16.62 -0.28
CA ALA A 276 -4.05 17.50 0.82
C ALA A 276 -2.80 16.98 1.56
N ALA A 277 -2.72 15.68 1.82
CA ALA A 277 -1.54 15.07 2.45
C ALA A 277 -0.27 15.22 1.58
N ILE A 278 -0.38 14.99 0.26
CA ILE A 278 0.73 15.15 -0.69
C ILE A 278 1.15 16.63 -0.80
N ALA A 279 0.17 17.55 -0.90
CA ALA A 279 0.43 18.99 -1.01
C ALA A 279 1.06 19.55 0.26
N LEU A 280 0.56 19.17 1.44
CA LEU A 280 1.12 19.54 2.75
C LEU A 280 2.59 19.11 2.84
N ARG A 281 2.89 17.88 2.45
CA ARG A 281 4.25 17.38 2.41
C ARG A 281 5.13 18.18 1.44
N ALA A 282 4.65 18.45 0.21
CA ALA A 282 5.38 19.24 -0.78
C ALA A 282 5.67 20.66 -0.24
N TYR A 283 4.72 21.23 0.50
CA TYR A 283 4.90 22.53 1.16
C TYR A 283 5.96 22.48 2.25
N LEU A 284 5.90 21.47 3.14
CA LEU A 284 6.87 21.29 4.22
C LEU A 284 8.31 20.97 3.71
N SER A 285 8.42 20.34 2.53
CA SER A 285 9.72 20.03 1.91
C SER A 285 10.37 21.23 1.21
N ARG A 286 9.61 22.26 0.83
CA ARG A 286 10.15 23.49 0.20
C ARG A 286 11.04 24.31 1.13
N GLY A 287 11.01 24.10 2.43
CA GLY A 287 11.84 24.82 3.41
C GLY A 287 13.25 24.24 3.62
N LYS A 288 13.62 23.11 2.99
CA LYS A 288 14.99 22.59 3.03
C LYS A 288 15.64 22.89 1.67
N PRO A 289 16.65 23.80 1.60
CA PRO A 289 17.40 23.98 0.37
C PRO A 289 18.00 22.64 -0.01
N ALA A 290 17.79 22.23 -1.26
CA ALA A 290 18.60 21.17 -1.86
C ALA A 290 20.06 21.57 -1.60
N ALA A 291 20.81 20.71 -0.95
CA ALA A 291 22.24 20.85 -0.90
C ALA A 291 22.72 20.63 -2.34
N ASP A 292 22.76 21.72 -3.11
CA ASP A 292 23.34 21.77 -4.42
C ASP A 292 24.83 21.47 -4.25
N GLY A 293 25.16 20.19 -4.43
CA GLY A 293 26.52 19.72 -4.63
C GLY A 293 27.03 20.13 -6.03
N HIS A 294 27.04 21.43 -6.31
CA HIS A 294 27.87 21.99 -7.37
C HIS A 294 28.99 22.76 -6.70
N GLY A 295 30.08 22.06 -6.56
CA GLY A 295 31.33 22.60 -6.04
C GLY A 295 32.50 21.78 -6.52
N ILE A 296 32.95 22.10 -7.78
CA ILE A 296 34.29 21.89 -8.36
C ILE A 296 34.74 20.44 -8.53
#